data_574d9658a286e3799cc6de6b8913940f
#
_entry.id   574d9658a286e3799cc6de6b8913940f
#
_cell.length_a   1.000
_cell.length_b   1.000
_cell.length_c   1.000
_cell.angle_alpha   90.00
_cell.angle_beta   90.00
_cell.angle_gamma   90.00
#
_symmetry.space_group_name_H-M   'P 1'
#
loop_
_entity.id
_entity.type
_entity.pdbx_description
1 polymer ?
#
loop_
_entity_poly.entity_id
_entity_poly.type
_entity_poly.pdbx_seq_one_letter_code
_entity_poly.pdbx_strand_id
1 'polypeptide(L)'
;GMDLLLHVVDSSDPAQTLHEQTVLRIIKELGYGHLPVLTVYNKIDCLAPGQSVQATAFPSIAISAYEPSHIDRLKQEIWKLLMADADWVDQRIPAHEAYKVAGMRQELLVTKFDYDENTGDYHLQGYRRHQQDREEETH
;
A
#
# COMPACT_ATOMS: atom_id res chain seq x y z
N GLY A 1 -4.71 -10.50 -6.33
CA GLY A 1 -3.30 -10.56 -6.10
C GLY A 1 -2.81 -9.64 -5.01
N MET A 2 -1.59 -9.88 -4.56
CA MET A 2 -0.93 -9.01 -3.58
C MET A 2 -0.23 -7.86 -4.28
N ASP A 3 -0.29 -6.68 -3.69
CA ASP A 3 0.26 -5.45 -4.27
C ASP A 3 1.40 -4.85 -3.46
N LEU A 4 1.46 -5.18 -2.20
CA LEU A 4 2.44 -4.67 -1.26
C LEU A 4 2.57 -5.67 -0.12
N LEU A 5 3.79 -5.88 0.34
CA LEU A 5 4.07 -6.67 1.53
C LEU A 5 4.43 -5.73 2.68
N LEU A 6 3.85 -5.97 3.84
CA LEU A 6 4.27 -5.31 5.07
C LEU A 6 5.12 -6.27 5.89
N HIS A 7 6.36 -5.87 6.14
CA HIS A 7 7.26 -6.62 7.01
C HIS A 7 7.38 -5.88 8.35
N VAL A 8 6.70 -6.39 9.36
CA VAL A 8 6.69 -5.78 10.69
C VAL A 8 7.83 -6.33 11.52
N VAL A 9 8.68 -5.44 12.01
CA VAL A 9 9.89 -5.77 12.78
C VAL A 9 9.74 -5.21 14.18
N ASP A 10 10.07 -6.03 15.18
CA ASP A 10 10.18 -5.58 16.57
C ASP A 10 11.50 -4.84 16.76
N SER A 11 11.44 -3.51 16.88
CA SER A 11 12.64 -2.68 16.98
C SER A 11 13.36 -2.83 18.32
N SER A 12 12.73 -3.46 19.30
CA SER A 12 13.37 -3.77 20.60
C SER A 12 14.14 -5.09 20.59
N ASP A 13 14.00 -5.90 19.52
CA ASP A 13 14.68 -7.18 19.39
C ASP A 13 16.15 -6.96 19.03
N PRO A 14 17.13 -7.42 19.86
CA PRO A 14 18.54 -7.25 19.54
C PRO A 14 18.98 -8.01 18.28
N ALA A 15 18.23 -9.02 17.85
CA ALA A 15 18.52 -9.79 16.64
C ALA A 15 17.70 -9.35 15.43
N GLN A 16 17.13 -8.13 15.45
CA GLN A 16 16.20 -7.66 14.41
C GLN A 16 16.81 -7.69 13.01
N THR A 17 18.07 -7.28 12.85
CA THR A 17 18.72 -7.23 11.52
C THR A 17 18.82 -8.62 10.91
N LEU A 18 19.18 -9.62 11.71
CA LEU A 18 19.25 -11.00 11.24
C LEU A 18 17.87 -11.52 10.86
N HIS A 19 16.86 -11.24 11.67
CA HIS A 19 15.48 -11.66 11.39
C HIS A 19 14.95 -10.98 10.13
N GLU A 20 15.22 -9.69 9.91
CA GLU A 20 14.85 -8.98 8.69
C GLU A 20 15.42 -9.65 7.45
N GLN A 21 16.72 -9.93 7.47
CA GLN A 21 17.39 -10.56 6.33
C GLN A 21 16.82 -11.94 6.03
N THR A 22 16.54 -12.71 7.07
CA THR A 22 15.95 -14.04 6.95
C THR A 22 14.56 -13.98 6.29
N VAL A 23 13.70 -13.06 6.75
CA VAL A 23 12.34 -12.91 6.22
C VAL A 23 12.37 -12.44 4.77
N LEU A 24 13.21 -11.46 4.45
CA LEU A 24 13.34 -10.96 3.07
C LEU A 24 13.82 -12.04 2.11
N ARG A 25 14.73 -12.91 2.57
CA ARG A 25 15.18 -14.07 1.79
C ARG A 25 14.04 -15.05 1.54
N ILE A 26 13.25 -15.35 2.56
CA ILE A 26 12.10 -16.26 2.44
C ILE A 26 11.06 -15.69 1.46
N ILE A 27 10.77 -14.39 1.53
CA ILE A 27 9.86 -13.71 0.60
C ILE A 27 10.32 -13.90 -0.83
N LYS A 28 11.62 -13.76 -1.09
CA LYS A 28 12.20 -13.96 -2.40
C LYS A 28 12.10 -15.43 -2.85
N GLU A 29 12.38 -16.37 -1.97
CA GLU A 29 12.29 -17.80 -2.25
C GLU A 29 10.85 -18.24 -2.57
N LEU A 30 9.86 -17.60 -1.97
CA LEU A 30 8.45 -17.87 -2.22
C LEU A 30 7.93 -17.24 -3.53
N GLY A 31 8.77 -16.51 -4.24
CA GLY A 31 8.39 -15.88 -5.50
C GLY A 31 7.76 -14.51 -5.39
N TYR A 32 7.81 -13.88 -4.22
CA TYR A 32 7.24 -12.54 -3.99
C TYR A 32 8.29 -11.43 -4.04
N GLY A 33 9.50 -11.72 -4.50
CA GLY A 33 10.59 -10.75 -4.55
C GLY A 33 10.34 -9.55 -5.48
N HIS A 34 9.37 -9.67 -6.40
CA HIS A 34 8.98 -8.59 -7.31
C HIS A 34 8.05 -7.55 -6.67
N LEU A 35 7.46 -7.88 -5.52
CA LEU A 35 6.54 -6.97 -4.83
C LEU A 35 7.31 -5.95 -4.00
N PRO A 36 6.81 -4.69 -3.92
CA PRO A 36 7.38 -3.74 -2.97
C PRO A 36 7.14 -4.21 -1.55
N VAL A 37 8.11 -3.99 -0.68
CA VAL A 37 8.05 -4.35 0.73
C VAL A 37 8.23 -3.07 1.55
N LEU A 38 7.24 -2.75 2.39
CA LEU A 38 7.38 -1.71 3.39
C LEU A 38 7.78 -2.36 4.72
N THR A 39 8.95 -2.00 5.24
CA THR A 39 9.40 -2.48 6.53
C THR A 39 8.90 -1.55 7.62
N VAL A 40 8.15 -2.11 8.57
CA VAL A 40 7.53 -1.37 9.66
C VAL A 40 8.28 -1.71 10.95
N TYR A 41 9.08 -0.77 11.46
CA TYR A 41 9.77 -0.92 12.73
C TYR A 41 8.82 -0.53 13.86
N ASN A 42 8.23 -1.52 14.48
CA ASN A 42 7.26 -1.34 15.55
C ASN A 42 7.94 -1.30 16.92
N LYS A 43 7.19 -0.92 17.94
CA LYS A 43 7.62 -0.89 19.35
C LYS A 43 8.74 0.09 19.64
N ILE A 44 8.76 1.24 18.95
CA ILE A 44 9.75 2.28 19.23
C ILE A 44 9.62 2.84 20.66
N ASP A 45 8.44 2.70 21.27
CA ASP A 45 8.19 3.04 22.67
C ASP A 45 8.97 2.15 23.64
N CYS A 46 9.44 0.98 23.18
CA CYS A 46 10.22 0.03 23.99
C CYS A 46 11.73 0.28 23.87
N LEU A 47 12.16 1.26 23.09
CA LEU A 47 13.58 1.59 22.96
C LEU A 47 14.09 2.31 24.21
N ALA A 48 15.33 2.04 24.58
CA ALA A 48 15.97 2.72 25.70
C ALA A 48 16.22 4.20 25.38
N PRO A 49 16.27 5.09 26.39
CA PRO A 49 16.60 6.49 26.18
C PRO A 49 17.92 6.65 25.39
N GLY A 50 17.89 7.49 24.36
CA GLY A 50 19.04 7.70 23.48
C GLY A 50 19.23 6.63 22.41
N GLN A 51 18.45 5.55 22.43
CA GLN A 51 18.48 4.51 21.43
C GLN A 51 17.52 4.88 20.29
N SER A 52 17.97 4.69 19.05
CA SER A 52 17.15 4.94 17.86
C SER A 52 17.02 3.68 17.02
N VAL A 53 15.97 3.64 16.17
CA VAL A 53 15.79 2.57 15.21
C VAL A 53 16.91 2.64 14.17
N GLN A 54 17.56 1.49 13.92
CA GLN A 54 18.50 1.36 12.82
C GLN A 54 17.83 0.67 11.65
N ALA A 55 17.28 1.48 10.74
CA ALA A 55 16.62 0.97 9.57
C ALA A 55 17.66 0.47 8.57
N THR A 56 17.60 -0.80 8.23
CA THR A 56 18.47 -1.44 7.23
C THR A 56 17.74 -1.79 5.95
N ALA A 57 16.43 -1.73 5.95
CA ALA A 57 15.59 -1.99 4.78
C ALA A 57 14.75 -0.74 4.46
N PHE A 58 14.60 -0.44 3.17
CA PHE A 58 13.83 0.72 2.69
C PHE A 58 12.95 0.30 1.52
N PRO A 59 11.74 0.90 1.37
CA PRO A 59 11.16 1.93 2.24
C PRO A 59 10.86 1.40 3.64
N SER A 60 10.86 2.29 4.61
CA SER A 60 10.61 1.92 6.00
C SER A 60 9.89 3.02 6.76
N ILE A 61 9.25 2.64 7.85
CA ILE A 61 8.62 3.56 8.79
C ILE A 61 8.80 3.03 10.21
N ALA A 62 9.09 3.92 11.15
CA ALA A 62 9.21 3.57 12.56
C ALA A 62 7.97 4.05 13.31
N ILE A 63 7.31 3.16 14.03
CA ILE A 63 6.06 3.45 14.72
C ILE A 63 5.98 2.82 16.12
N SER A 64 5.08 3.37 16.93
CA SER A 64 4.49 2.66 18.05
C SER A 64 3.02 2.40 17.74
N ALA A 65 2.59 1.14 17.73
CA ALA A 65 1.22 0.79 17.43
C ALA A 65 0.22 1.35 18.46
N TYR A 66 0.71 1.80 19.61
CA TYR A 66 -0.12 2.44 20.64
C TYR A 66 -0.39 3.93 20.37
N GLU A 67 0.31 4.52 19.39
CA GLU A 67 0.14 5.93 19.04
C GLU A 67 -0.77 6.08 17.80
N PRO A 68 -2.01 6.62 17.94
CA PRO A 68 -2.92 6.76 16.80
C PRO A 68 -2.34 7.56 15.64
N SER A 69 -1.56 8.61 15.93
CA SER A 69 -0.92 9.40 14.88
C SER A 69 0.10 8.59 14.06
N HIS A 70 0.76 7.61 14.68
CA HIS A 70 1.69 6.72 13.99
C HIS A 70 0.95 5.77 13.05
N ILE A 71 -0.23 5.28 13.46
CA ILE A 71 -1.07 4.43 12.61
C ILE A 71 -1.56 5.20 11.39
N ASP A 72 -1.96 6.45 11.56
CA ASP A 72 -2.37 7.31 10.44
C ASP A 72 -1.21 7.52 9.47
N ARG A 73 -0.02 7.75 9.98
CA ARG A 73 1.19 7.91 9.17
C ARG A 73 1.53 6.63 8.40
N LEU A 74 1.35 5.46 9.02
CA LEU A 74 1.53 4.17 8.36
C LEU A 74 0.54 4.00 7.21
N LYS A 75 -0.73 4.33 7.43
CA LYS A 75 -1.75 4.27 6.38
C LYS A 75 -1.40 5.16 5.19
N GLN A 76 -0.88 6.36 5.44
CA GLN A 76 -0.45 7.28 4.39
C GLN A 76 0.72 6.71 3.58
N GLU A 77 1.69 6.08 4.23
CA GLU A 77 2.82 5.45 3.55
C GLU A 77 2.39 4.26 2.70
N ILE A 78 1.49 3.43 3.21
CA ILE A 78 0.92 2.31 2.44
C ILE A 78 0.23 2.84 1.18
N TRP A 79 -0.63 3.85 1.34
CA TRP A 79 -1.34 4.48 0.24
C TRP A 79 -0.38 5.01 -0.82
N LYS A 80 0.63 5.75 -0.39
CA LYS A 80 1.65 6.34 -1.25
C LYS A 80 2.37 5.28 -2.08
N LEU A 81 2.73 4.16 -1.47
CA LEU A 81 3.42 3.07 -2.15
C LEU A 81 2.51 2.34 -3.12
N LEU A 82 1.26 2.11 -2.76
CA LEU A 82 0.29 1.47 -3.64
C LEU A 82 -0.01 2.32 -4.87
N MET A 83 0.05 3.65 -4.73
CA MET A 83 -0.30 4.59 -5.80
C MET A 83 0.90 5.07 -6.60
N ALA A 84 2.12 4.64 -6.26
CA ALA A 84 3.34 5.11 -6.91
C ALA A 84 3.33 4.87 -8.43
N ASP A 85 2.78 3.75 -8.88
CA ASP A 85 2.69 3.37 -10.29
C ASP A 85 1.26 3.39 -10.81
N ALA A 86 0.39 4.19 -10.20
CA ALA A 86 -1.02 4.24 -10.58
C ALA A 86 -1.32 5.51 -11.37
N ASP A 87 -2.24 5.40 -12.32
CA ASP A 87 -2.75 6.53 -13.09
C ASP A 87 -3.99 7.11 -12.43
N TRP A 88 -4.03 8.43 -12.34
CA TRP A 88 -5.23 9.14 -11.87
C TRP A 88 -6.30 9.11 -12.95
N VAL A 89 -7.50 8.73 -12.56
CA VAL A 89 -8.67 8.69 -13.43
C VAL A 89 -9.76 9.59 -12.85
N ASP A 90 -10.26 10.49 -13.67
CA ASP A 90 -11.38 11.36 -13.35
C ASP A 90 -12.35 11.28 -14.55
N GLN A 91 -13.45 10.58 -14.36
CA GLN A 91 -14.40 10.36 -15.45
C GLN A 91 -15.83 10.70 -15.05
N ARG A 92 -16.51 11.33 -15.99
CA ARG A 92 -17.93 11.55 -15.93
C ARG A 92 -18.61 10.53 -16.85
N ILE A 93 -19.54 9.77 -16.29
CA ILE A 93 -20.21 8.67 -17.00
C ILE A 93 -21.66 9.09 -17.24
N PRO A 94 -22.07 9.28 -18.51
CA PRO A 94 -23.45 9.68 -18.81
C PRO A 94 -24.46 8.62 -18.35
N ALA A 95 -25.68 9.05 -18.09
CA ALA A 95 -26.76 8.16 -17.61
C ALA A 95 -26.97 6.94 -18.51
N HIS A 96 -26.87 7.12 -19.84
CA HIS A 96 -27.07 6.02 -20.80
C HIS A 96 -25.90 5.03 -20.84
N GLU A 97 -24.78 5.36 -20.20
CA GLU A 97 -23.61 4.48 -20.07
C GLU A 97 -23.43 3.96 -18.64
N ALA A 98 -24.46 4.08 -17.80
CA ALA A 98 -24.37 3.66 -16.39
C ALA A 98 -23.98 2.19 -16.21
N TYR A 99 -24.20 1.37 -17.22
CA TYR A 99 -23.80 -0.05 -17.18
C TYR A 99 -22.29 -0.24 -17.08
N LYS A 100 -21.49 0.77 -17.43
CA LYS A 100 -20.02 0.72 -17.35
C LYS A 100 -19.50 0.91 -15.93
N VAL A 101 -20.32 1.48 -15.03
CA VAL A 101 -19.88 1.88 -13.68
C VAL A 101 -19.37 0.69 -12.87
N ALA A 102 -20.08 -0.43 -12.90
CA ALA A 102 -19.70 -1.60 -12.10
C ALA A 102 -18.33 -2.15 -12.51
N GLY A 103 -18.07 -2.24 -13.81
CA GLY A 103 -16.76 -2.67 -14.32
C GLY A 103 -15.63 -1.71 -13.95
N MET A 104 -15.88 -0.42 -14.08
CA MET A 104 -14.90 0.61 -13.71
C MET A 104 -14.56 0.57 -12.22
N ARG A 105 -15.55 0.35 -11.37
CA ARG A 105 -15.33 0.26 -9.93
C ARG A 105 -14.50 -0.96 -9.54
N GLN A 106 -14.52 -2.02 -10.32
CA GLN A 106 -13.68 -3.19 -10.09
C GLN A 106 -12.23 -2.97 -10.55
N GLU A 107 -12.04 -2.16 -11.60
CA GLU A 107 -10.70 -1.89 -12.14
C GLU A 107 -9.96 -0.79 -11.39
N LEU A 108 -10.70 0.11 -10.74
CA LEU A 108 -10.13 1.29 -10.10
C LEU A 108 -10.18 1.17 -8.58
N LEU A 109 -9.19 1.80 -7.94
CA LEU A 109 -9.30 2.13 -6.54
C LEU A 109 -10.04 3.46 -6.44
N VAL A 110 -11.34 3.39 -6.16
CA VAL A 110 -12.23 4.55 -6.19
C VAL A 110 -12.05 5.40 -4.95
N THR A 111 -11.74 6.68 -5.15
CA THR A 111 -11.59 7.66 -4.06
C THR A 111 -12.80 8.55 -3.92
N LYS A 112 -13.56 8.75 -5.00
CA LYS A 112 -14.76 9.56 -4.99
C LYS A 112 -15.75 9.00 -6.02
N PHE A 113 -17.01 8.92 -5.63
CA PHE A 113 -18.08 8.46 -6.51
C PHE A 113 -19.36 9.24 -6.16
N ASP A 114 -19.81 10.07 -7.11
CA ASP A 114 -20.97 10.91 -6.96
C ASP A 114 -21.97 10.66 -8.09
N TYR A 115 -23.24 10.90 -7.77
CA TYR A 115 -24.34 10.84 -8.72
C TYR A 115 -25.00 12.22 -8.79
N ASP A 116 -25.14 12.75 -10.02
CA ASP A 116 -25.81 14.01 -10.25
C ASP A 116 -27.30 13.73 -10.55
N GLU A 117 -28.15 14.06 -9.61
CA GLU A 117 -29.61 13.85 -9.73
C GLU A 117 -30.23 14.66 -10.88
N ASN A 118 -29.64 15.79 -11.24
CA ASN A 118 -30.19 16.66 -12.28
C ASN A 118 -29.92 16.13 -13.68
N THR A 119 -28.76 15.54 -13.90
CA THR A 119 -28.34 15.05 -15.23
C THR A 119 -28.40 13.53 -15.35
N GLY A 120 -28.41 12.81 -14.21
CA GLY A 120 -28.30 11.36 -14.18
C GLY A 120 -26.88 10.85 -14.42
N ASP A 121 -25.91 11.74 -14.48
CA ASP A 121 -24.52 11.37 -14.70
C ASP A 121 -23.84 10.92 -13.42
N TYR A 122 -22.86 10.02 -13.56
CA TYR A 122 -21.98 9.63 -12.47
C TYR A 122 -20.65 10.33 -12.62
N HIS A 123 -20.02 10.70 -11.51
CA HIS A 123 -18.68 11.24 -11.47
C HIS A 123 -17.81 10.32 -10.62
N LEU A 124 -16.79 9.73 -11.23
CA LEU A 124 -15.94 8.73 -10.60
C LEU A 124 -14.49 9.19 -10.66
N GLN A 125 -13.84 9.20 -9.50
CA GLN A 125 -12.42 9.50 -9.37
C GLN A 125 -11.71 8.36 -8.66
N GLY A 126 -10.50 8.06 -9.08
CA GLY A 126 -9.72 7.01 -8.47
C GLY A 126 -8.40 6.78 -9.20
N TYR A 127 -7.78 5.66 -8.87
CA TYR A 127 -6.49 5.28 -9.43
C TYR A 127 -6.60 3.95 -10.15
N ARG A 128 -6.06 3.88 -11.36
CA ARG A 128 -5.90 2.64 -12.12
C ARG A 128 -4.45 2.22 -12.03
N ARG A 129 -4.21 0.99 -11.55
CA ARG A 129 -2.86 0.46 -11.50
C ARG A 129 -2.40 0.02 -12.88
N HIS A 130 -1.09 0.16 -13.11
CA HIS A 130 -0.48 -0.32 -14.36
C HIS A 130 -0.65 -1.83 -14.49
N GLN A 131 -0.90 -2.30 -15.72
CA GLN A 131 -1.13 -3.70 -16.02
C GLN A 131 0.17 -4.53 -16.11
N GLN A 132 1.32 -3.92 -15.85
CA GLN A 132 2.61 -4.62 -15.89
C GLN A 132 2.65 -5.85 -15.00
N ASP A 133 1.98 -5.79 -13.85
CA ASP A 133 1.90 -6.92 -12.93
C ASP A 133 1.17 -8.13 -13.51
N ARG A 134 0.24 -7.90 -14.45
CA ARG A 134 -0.48 -8.99 -15.13
C ARG A 134 0.37 -9.69 -16.18
N GLU A 135 1.24 -8.96 -16.86
CA GLU A 135 2.14 -9.54 -17.85
C GLU A 135 3.20 -10.41 -17.19
N GLU A 136 3.68 -10.00 -16.01
CA GLU A 136 4.61 -10.78 -15.22
C GLU A 136 4.00 -12.05 -14.66
N GLU A 137 2.71 -12.03 -14.29
CA GLU A 137 2.00 -13.18 -13.76
C GLU A 137 1.74 -14.27 -14.82
N THR A 138 1.74 -13.92 -16.10
CA THR A 138 1.50 -14.87 -17.19
C THR A 138 2.77 -15.57 -17.67
N HIS A 139 3.89 -15.19 -17.17
CA HIS A 139 5.19 -15.78 -17.46
C HIS A 139 5.73 -16.60 -16.31
#